data_56a81be9121d794624bedc89de77f7f4
#
_entry.id   56a81be9121d794624bedc89de77f7f4
#
_cell.length_a   1.000
_cell.length_b   1.000
_cell.length_c   1.000
_cell.angle_alpha   90.00
_cell.angle_beta   90.00
_cell.angle_gamma   90.00
#
_symmetry.space_group_name_H-M   'P 1'
#
loop_
_entity.id
_entity.type
_entity.pdbx_description
1 polymer ?
#
loop_
_entity_poly.entity_id
_entity_poly.type
_entity_poly.pdbx_seq_one_letter_code
_entity_poly.pdbx_strand_id
1 'polypeptide(L)'
;NKYLKYLGRNYTSDIINEKVELAKKYFDNINVDLMYALKNESLNDLEEDIDKILKLDIKHISCYSLIIEKNTKLYIENTKYISDDLDSDMYDLIDKKLENKYHRYEVSNYSITSYESRHNLTYWKNNEYYGFGLGAAGYIDNIRYTNTRNLSKYISDNYEKQNELLTKED
;
A
#
# COMPACT_ATOMS: atom_id res chain seq x y z
N ASN A 1 -18.80 -4.18 -0.09
CA ASN A 1 -19.10 -4.66 -1.46
C ASN A 1 -19.34 -3.53 -2.48
N LYS A 2 -19.91 -2.38 -2.08
CA LYS A 2 -20.15 -1.20 -2.92
C LYS A 2 -18.83 -0.67 -3.50
N TYR A 3 -17.83 -0.47 -2.66
CA TYR A 3 -16.52 0.07 -3.05
C TYR A 3 -15.66 -0.93 -3.80
N LEU A 4 -15.70 -2.21 -3.47
CA LEU A 4 -15.04 -3.25 -4.26
C LEU A 4 -15.51 -3.22 -5.72
N LYS A 5 -16.82 -3.14 -5.95
CA LYS A 5 -17.38 -3.02 -7.30
C LYS A 5 -16.96 -1.72 -8.00
N TYR A 6 -16.93 -0.60 -7.28
CA TYR A 6 -16.45 0.68 -7.79
C TYR A 6 -14.99 0.61 -8.27
N LEU A 7 -14.14 -0.07 -7.52
CA LEU A 7 -12.73 -0.33 -7.86
C LEU A 7 -12.53 -1.43 -8.91
N GLY A 8 -13.61 -1.95 -9.51
CA GLY A 8 -13.55 -3.02 -10.51
C GLY A 8 -13.18 -4.39 -9.94
N ARG A 9 -13.33 -4.60 -8.64
CA ARG A 9 -13.07 -5.88 -7.97
C ARG A 9 -14.30 -6.79 -8.06
N ASN A 10 -14.15 -7.95 -8.68
CA ASN A 10 -15.24 -8.90 -8.95
C ASN A 10 -15.44 -9.93 -7.83
N TYR A 11 -15.14 -9.58 -6.58
CA TYR A 11 -15.32 -10.43 -5.42
C TYR A 11 -16.04 -9.69 -4.29
N THR A 12 -16.53 -10.42 -3.30
CA THR A 12 -17.27 -9.90 -2.15
C THR A 12 -16.43 -9.97 -0.87
N SER A 13 -16.84 -9.27 0.18
CA SER A 13 -16.20 -9.35 1.50
C SER A 13 -16.19 -10.78 2.08
N ASP A 14 -17.19 -11.61 1.75
CA ASP A 14 -17.22 -13.00 2.23
C ASP A 14 -16.07 -13.83 1.65
N ILE A 15 -15.75 -13.61 0.37
CA ILE A 15 -14.59 -14.25 -0.28
C ILE A 15 -13.29 -13.79 0.36
N ILE A 16 -13.16 -12.52 0.77
CA ILE A 16 -11.98 -12.03 1.49
C ILE A 16 -11.81 -12.82 2.79
N ASN A 17 -12.86 -12.94 3.59
CA ASN A 17 -12.85 -13.70 4.85
C ASN A 17 -12.42 -15.15 4.62
N GLU A 18 -13.03 -15.84 3.64
CA GLU A 18 -12.67 -17.21 3.27
C GLU A 18 -11.18 -17.35 2.91
N LYS A 19 -10.66 -16.42 2.09
CA LYS A 19 -9.26 -16.47 1.65
C LYS A 19 -8.28 -16.14 2.77
N VAL A 20 -8.60 -15.22 3.65
CA VAL A 20 -7.78 -14.92 4.83
C VAL A 20 -7.76 -16.12 5.78
N GLU A 21 -8.92 -16.74 6.07
CA GLU A 21 -8.97 -17.95 6.92
C GLU A 21 -8.24 -19.15 6.28
N LEU A 22 -8.26 -19.26 4.95
CA LEU A 22 -7.45 -20.26 4.26
C LEU A 22 -5.95 -19.95 4.39
N ALA A 23 -5.54 -18.69 4.20
CA ALA A 23 -4.14 -18.28 4.30
C ALA A 23 -3.56 -18.53 5.70
N LYS A 24 -4.34 -18.28 6.76
CA LYS A 24 -3.94 -18.54 8.16
C LYS A 24 -3.56 -19.97 8.44
N LYS A 25 -4.02 -20.95 7.65
CA LYS A 25 -3.62 -22.36 7.80
C LYS A 25 -2.18 -22.60 7.39
N TYR A 26 -1.57 -21.68 6.63
CA TYR A 26 -0.24 -21.84 6.04
C TYR A 26 0.72 -20.74 6.44
N PHE A 27 0.21 -19.56 6.81
CA PHE A 27 1.01 -18.37 7.08
C PHE A 27 0.57 -17.70 8.39
N ASP A 28 1.53 -17.40 9.23
CA ASP A 28 1.29 -16.67 10.49
C ASP A 28 1.33 -15.14 10.29
N ASN A 29 2.12 -14.66 9.32
CA ASN A 29 2.23 -13.24 9.00
C ASN A 29 1.45 -12.92 7.73
N ILE A 30 0.27 -12.32 7.89
CA ILE A 30 -0.64 -11.94 6.82
C ILE A 30 -0.89 -10.44 6.90
N ASN A 31 -0.78 -9.78 5.74
CA ASN A 31 -1.20 -8.39 5.54
C ASN A 31 -2.52 -8.32 4.79
N VAL A 32 -3.35 -7.35 5.14
CA VAL A 32 -4.53 -6.95 4.36
C VAL A 32 -4.45 -5.46 4.06
N ASP A 33 -4.69 -5.12 2.80
CA ASP A 33 -4.73 -3.74 2.35
C ASP A 33 -6.15 -3.17 2.47
N LEU A 34 -6.28 -2.00 3.09
CA LEU A 34 -7.46 -1.16 3.14
C LEU A 34 -7.22 0.10 2.33
N MET A 35 -7.97 0.27 1.26
CA MET A 35 -8.00 1.53 0.52
C MET A 35 -9.19 2.36 1.00
N TYR A 36 -8.96 3.61 1.36
CA TYR A 36 -9.96 4.56 1.85
C TYR A 36 -9.93 5.86 1.04
N ALA A 37 -10.70 6.87 1.43
CA ALA A 37 -10.88 8.13 0.71
C ALA A 37 -11.50 7.93 -0.69
N LEU A 38 -12.36 6.94 -0.81
CA LEU A 38 -13.05 6.63 -2.07
C LEU A 38 -14.19 7.62 -2.32
N LYS A 39 -14.54 7.81 -3.59
CA LYS A 39 -15.64 8.69 -3.96
C LYS A 39 -16.95 8.30 -3.24
N ASN A 40 -17.54 9.27 -2.54
CA ASN A 40 -18.76 9.12 -1.73
C ASN A 40 -18.62 8.13 -0.54
N GLU A 41 -17.41 7.87 -0.09
CA GLU A 41 -17.17 7.15 1.13
C GLU A 41 -17.39 8.08 2.33
N SER A 42 -18.10 7.61 3.33
CA SER A 42 -18.31 8.30 4.59
C SER A 42 -17.42 7.72 5.69
N LEU A 43 -17.24 8.47 6.78
CA LEU A 43 -16.56 7.96 7.98
C LEU A 43 -17.20 6.68 8.51
N ASN A 44 -18.54 6.57 8.45
CA ASN A 44 -19.25 5.36 8.87
C ASN A 44 -18.96 4.15 7.97
N ASP A 45 -18.88 4.35 6.63
CA ASP A 45 -18.50 3.27 5.71
C ASP A 45 -17.09 2.76 6.03
N LEU A 46 -16.14 3.67 6.27
CA LEU A 46 -14.77 3.33 6.64
C LEU A 46 -14.71 2.62 8.00
N GLU A 47 -15.44 3.11 9.00
CA GLU A 47 -15.50 2.48 10.32
C GLU A 47 -16.00 1.04 10.24
N GLU A 48 -17.06 0.78 9.47
CA GLU A 48 -17.58 -0.58 9.24
C GLU A 48 -16.54 -1.49 8.57
N ASP A 49 -15.75 -0.96 7.64
CA ASP A 49 -14.73 -1.75 6.94
C ASP A 49 -13.52 -2.04 7.86
N ILE A 50 -13.10 -1.08 8.71
CA ILE A 50 -12.08 -1.32 9.75
C ILE A 50 -12.56 -2.39 10.73
N ASP A 51 -13.82 -2.33 11.19
CA ASP A 51 -14.37 -3.32 12.11
C ASP A 51 -14.41 -4.75 11.52
N LYS A 52 -14.63 -4.87 10.20
CA LYS A 52 -14.52 -6.16 9.50
C LYS A 52 -13.08 -6.65 9.47
N ILE A 53 -12.11 -5.77 9.18
CA ILE A 53 -10.68 -6.12 9.15
C ILE A 53 -10.20 -6.55 10.55
N LEU A 54 -10.61 -5.85 11.61
CA LEU A 54 -10.25 -6.20 12.98
C LEU A 54 -10.71 -7.61 13.36
N LYS A 55 -11.87 -8.07 12.84
CA LYS A 55 -12.38 -9.44 13.03
C LYS A 55 -11.54 -10.50 12.33
N LEU A 56 -10.76 -10.15 11.33
CA LEU A 56 -9.87 -11.09 10.64
C LEU A 56 -8.70 -11.56 11.51
N ASP A 57 -8.40 -10.87 12.62
CA ASP A 57 -7.32 -11.23 13.55
C ASP A 57 -5.97 -11.50 12.87
N ILE A 58 -5.55 -10.60 12.00
CA ILE A 58 -4.30 -10.62 11.26
C ILE A 58 -3.20 -9.84 11.99
N LYS A 59 -1.97 -9.87 11.47
CA LYS A 59 -0.80 -9.26 12.13
C LYS A 59 -0.42 -7.88 11.57
N HIS A 60 -0.85 -7.58 10.34
CA HIS A 60 -0.43 -6.39 9.61
C HIS A 60 -1.59 -5.84 8.76
N ILE A 61 -1.71 -4.52 8.70
CA ILE A 61 -2.71 -3.80 7.90
C ILE A 61 -2.01 -2.65 7.20
N SER A 62 -2.25 -2.51 5.88
CA SER A 62 -1.81 -1.35 5.11
C SER A 62 -3.04 -0.50 4.77
N CYS A 63 -3.05 0.76 5.17
CA CYS A 63 -4.14 1.70 4.93
C CYS A 63 -3.68 2.79 3.94
N TYR A 64 -4.27 2.81 2.76
CA TYR A 64 -3.90 3.74 1.69
C TYR A 64 -5.06 4.66 1.34
N SER A 65 -4.85 5.98 1.43
CA SER A 65 -5.73 6.95 0.79
C SER A 65 -5.70 6.78 -0.73
N LEU A 66 -6.85 6.95 -1.38
CA LEU A 66 -6.94 6.79 -2.84
C LEU A 66 -6.06 7.80 -3.57
N ILE A 67 -5.12 7.31 -4.37
CA ILE A 67 -4.33 8.10 -5.32
C ILE A 67 -4.82 7.79 -6.74
N ILE A 68 -5.20 8.82 -7.49
CA ILE A 68 -5.68 8.69 -8.87
C ILE A 68 -4.51 8.86 -9.83
N GLU A 69 -3.93 7.75 -10.24
CA GLU A 69 -2.80 7.71 -11.16
C GLU A 69 -3.21 8.00 -12.62
N LYS A 70 -2.33 8.65 -13.38
CA LYS A 70 -2.54 8.93 -14.82
C LYS A 70 -2.79 7.63 -15.59
N ASN A 71 -3.66 7.70 -16.59
CA ASN A 71 -4.04 6.59 -17.46
C ASN A 71 -4.82 5.45 -16.78
N THR A 72 -5.21 5.61 -15.51
CA THR A 72 -6.14 4.69 -14.85
C THR A 72 -7.59 5.01 -15.24
N LYS A 73 -8.51 4.05 -15.03
CA LYS A 73 -9.94 4.25 -15.26
C LYS A 73 -10.48 5.46 -14.50
N LEU A 74 -10.12 5.62 -13.22
CA LEU A 74 -10.57 6.74 -12.39
C LEU A 74 -10.07 8.09 -12.90
N TYR A 75 -8.85 8.13 -13.45
CA TYR A 75 -8.31 9.32 -14.09
C TYR A 75 -9.08 9.68 -15.37
N ILE A 76 -9.35 8.70 -16.24
CA ILE A 76 -10.09 8.90 -17.50
C ILE A 76 -11.55 9.36 -17.23
N GLU A 77 -12.16 8.84 -16.17
CA GLU A 77 -13.51 9.24 -15.72
C GLU A 77 -13.55 10.58 -15.00
N ASN A 78 -12.42 11.30 -14.88
CA ASN A 78 -12.30 12.56 -14.13
C ASN A 78 -12.86 12.46 -12.69
N THR A 79 -12.60 11.33 -12.04
CA THR A 79 -12.97 11.13 -10.63
C THR A 79 -12.36 12.23 -9.79
N LYS A 80 -13.17 12.83 -8.91
CA LYS A 80 -12.71 13.84 -7.96
C LYS A 80 -12.31 13.18 -6.65
N TYR A 81 -11.27 13.70 -6.03
CA TYR A 81 -10.93 13.39 -4.64
C TYR A 81 -12.04 13.85 -3.70
N ILE A 82 -12.11 13.26 -2.54
CA ILE A 82 -12.87 13.81 -1.41
C ILE A 82 -12.18 15.10 -0.92
N SER A 83 -12.77 15.82 0.03
CA SER A 83 -12.10 16.99 0.63
C SER A 83 -10.92 16.56 1.51
N ASP A 84 -9.91 17.42 1.60
CA ASP A 84 -8.74 17.17 2.45
C ASP A 84 -9.14 17.02 3.93
N ASP A 85 -10.14 17.78 4.39
CA ASP A 85 -10.67 17.64 5.76
C ASP A 85 -11.23 16.24 6.01
N LEU A 86 -12.03 15.70 5.08
CA LEU A 86 -12.59 14.34 5.22
C LEU A 86 -11.50 13.26 5.12
N ASP A 87 -10.50 13.44 4.27
CA ASP A 87 -9.35 12.51 4.18
C ASP A 87 -8.56 12.50 5.51
N SER A 88 -8.34 13.67 6.11
CA SER A 88 -7.72 13.81 7.43
C SER A 88 -8.56 13.16 8.52
N ASP A 89 -9.88 13.39 8.55
CA ASP A 89 -10.78 12.75 9.52
C ASP A 89 -10.77 11.22 9.38
N MET A 90 -10.69 10.70 8.15
CA MET A 90 -10.58 9.27 7.88
C MET A 90 -9.26 8.70 8.39
N TYR A 91 -8.16 9.41 8.20
CA TYR A 91 -6.85 9.02 8.72
C TYR A 91 -6.84 8.93 10.25
N ASP A 92 -7.39 9.95 10.92
CA ASP A 92 -7.49 9.98 12.38
C ASP A 92 -8.41 8.87 12.92
N LEU A 93 -9.50 8.56 12.19
CA LEU A 93 -10.38 7.43 12.53
C LEU A 93 -9.64 6.09 12.47
N ILE A 94 -8.82 5.88 11.43
CA ILE A 94 -8.00 4.65 11.29
C ILE A 94 -7.06 4.52 12.49
N ASP A 95 -6.28 5.57 12.80
CA ASP A 95 -5.36 5.59 13.94
C ASP A 95 -6.09 5.20 15.23
N LYS A 96 -7.18 5.89 15.54
CA LYS A 96 -7.98 5.67 16.75
C LYS A 96 -8.54 4.24 16.84
N LYS A 97 -9.01 3.69 15.73
CA LYS A 97 -9.60 2.34 15.70
C LYS A 97 -8.57 1.22 15.84
N LEU A 98 -7.35 1.47 15.37
CA LEU A 98 -6.28 0.47 15.36
C LEU A 98 -5.36 0.53 16.60
N GLU A 99 -5.24 1.66 17.30
CA GLU A 99 -4.27 1.90 18.39
C GLU A 99 -4.27 0.86 19.51
N ASN A 100 -5.41 0.24 19.80
CA ASN A 100 -5.51 -0.75 20.89
C ASN A 100 -4.82 -2.09 20.57
N LYS A 101 -4.59 -2.40 19.30
CA LYS A 101 -4.04 -3.70 18.87
C LYS A 101 -2.82 -3.56 17.99
N TYR A 102 -2.75 -2.51 17.20
CA TYR A 102 -1.70 -2.26 16.23
C TYR A 102 -1.01 -0.95 16.57
N HIS A 103 0.28 -0.84 16.25
CA HIS A 103 0.97 0.43 16.22
C HIS A 103 1.27 0.82 14.78
N ARG A 104 1.16 2.10 14.47
CA ARG A 104 1.59 2.65 13.20
C ARG A 104 3.12 2.80 13.24
N TYR A 105 3.83 2.09 12.36
CA TYR A 105 5.28 2.13 12.32
C TYR A 105 5.84 2.96 11.15
N GLU A 106 4.97 3.36 10.21
CA GLU A 106 5.24 4.32 9.13
C GLU A 106 3.91 4.93 8.66
N VAL A 107 3.90 5.71 7.56
CA VAL A 107 2.76 6.54 7.15
C VAL A 107 1.47 5.73 6.94
N SER A 108 1.55 4.58 6.27
CA SER A 108 0.40 3.81 5.81
C SER A 108 0.26 2.45 6.47
N ASN A 109 1.25 2.00 7.27
CA ASN A 109 1.28 0.62 7.73
C ASN A 109 1.20 0.49 9.25
N TYR A 110 0.36 -0.45 9.67
CA TYR A 110 0.07 -0.79 11.05
C TYR A 110 0.36 -2.26 11.29
N SER A 111 1.01 -2.58 12.40
CA SER A 111 1.32 -3.97 12.75
C SER A 111 1.23 -4.22 14.25
N ILE A 112 1.10 -5.49 14.61
CA ILE A 112 1.44 -5.96 15.95
C ILE A 112 2.97 -5.90 16.06
N THR A 113 3.49 -5.60 17.26
CA THR A 113 4.93 -5.54 17.53
C THR A 113 5.67 -6.77 17.01
N SER A 114 6.78 -6.56 16.32
CA SER A 114 7.62 -7.57 15.66
C SER A 114 7.06 -8.15 14.36
N TYR A 115 5.95 -7.60 13.84
CA TYR A 115 5.38 -7.96 12.55
C TYR A 115 5.45 -6.84 11.51
N GLU A 116 6.25 -5.81 11.77
CA GLU A 116 6.52 -4.73 10.83
C GLU A 116 7.17 -5.28 9.55
N SER A 117 6.76 -4.76 8.40
CA SER A 117 7.37 -5.15 7.12
C SER A 117 8.84 -4.72 7.06
N ARG A 118 9.75 -5.68 7.14
CA ARG A 118 11.20 -5.40 6.99
C ARG A 118 11.52 -4.79 5.64
N HIS A 119 10.78 -5.16 4.60
CA HIS A 119 10.90 -4.59 3.27
C HIS A 119 10.58 -3.09 3.29
N ASN A 120 9.44 -2.68 3.85
CA ASN A 120 9.07 -1.27 3.94
C ASN A 120 10.06 -0.48 4.81
N LEU A 121 10.46 -1.06 5.95
CA LEU A 121 11.46 -0.43 6.83
C LEU A 121 12.84 -0.24 6.18
N THR A 122 13.19 -1.06 5.18
CA THR A 122 14.43 -0.86 4.39
C THR A 122 14.41 0.51 3.71
N TYR A 123 13.29 0.88 3.10
CA TYR A 123 13.15 2.20 2.44
C TYR A 123 13.08 3.33 3.45
N TRP A 124 12.26 3.21 4.48
CA TRP A 124 12.11 4.25 5.51
C TRP A 124 13.38 4.54 6.31
N LYS A 125 14.26 3.55 6.44
CA LYS A 125 15.58 3.70 7.08
C LYS A 125 16.68 4.09 6.09
N ASN A 126 16.33 4.35 4.84
CA ASN A 126 17.27 4.63 3.76
C ASN A 126 18.41 3.58 3.66
N ASN A 127 18.07 2.31 3.90
CA ASN A 127 19.01 1.21 3.75
C ASN A 127 19.18 0.84 2.28
N GLU A 128 20.31 0.26 1.93
CA GLU A 128 20.58 -0.20 0.57
C GLU A 128 19.68 -1.36 0.16
N TYR A 129 19.30 -1.38 -1.13
CA TYR A 129 18.50 -2.44 -1.74
C TYR A 129 18.75 -2.55 -3.24
N TYR A 130 18.60 -3.76 -3.77
CA TYR A 130 18.72 -4.03 -5.20
C TYR A 130 17.36 -3.94 -5.91
N GLY A 131 17.35 -3.26 -7.07
CA GLY A 131 16.21 -3.26 -7.99
C GLY A 131 16.42 -4.30 -9.09
N PHE A 132 15.57 -5.33 -9.14
CA PHE A 132 15.62 -6.37 -10.16
C PHE A 132 14.45 -6.24 -11.12
N GLY A 133 14.73 -6.25 -12.42
CA GLY A 133 13.73 -6.22 -13.47
C GLY A 133 13.62 -4.88 -14.19
N LEU A 134 12.75 -4.89 -15.19
CA LEU A 134 12.46 -3.74 -16.05
C LEU A 134 11.84 -2.59 -15.24
N GLY A 135 12.47 -1.41 -15.28
CA GLY A 135 12.00 -0.22 -14.59
C GLY A 135 12.12 -0.28 -13.05
N ALA A 136 12.75 -1.33 -12.49
CA ALA A 136 12.95 -1.43 -11.05
C ALA A 136 13.96 -0.40 -10.56
N ALA A 137 13.70 0.19 -9.40
CA ALA A 137 14.63 1.07 -8.71
C ALA A 137 15.47 0.30 -7.68
N GLY A 138 16.69 0.78 -7.44
CA GLY A 138 17.58 0.29 -6.39
C GLY A 138 18.38 1.44 -5.78
N TYR A 139 19.01 1.18 -4.65
CA TYR A 139 19.85 2.12 -3.92
C TYR A 139 21.07 1.39 -3.36
N ILE A 140 22.27 1.70 -3.85
CA ILE A 140 23.54 1.07 -3.45
C ILE A 140 24.64 2.13 -3.52
N ASP A 141 25.56 2.14 -2.57
CA ASP A 141 26.72 3.03 -2.52
C ASP A 141 26.36 4.52 -2.71
N ASN A 142 25.30 5.00 -2.07
CA ASN A 142 24.73 6.34 -2.21
C ASN A 142 24.23 6.67 -3.64
N ILE A 143 24.06 5.68 -4.50
CA ILE A 143 23.49 5.86 -5.84
C ILE A 143 22.09 5.24 -5.87
N ARG A 144 21.09 6.10 -6.03
CA ARG A 144 19.74 5.64 -6.42
C ARG A 144 19.73 5.43 -7.92
N TYR A 145 19.29 4.28 -8.38
CA TYR A 145 19.21 3.98 -9.80
C TYR A 145 17.85 3.44 -10.21
N THR A 146 17.49 3.63 -11.46
CA THR A 146 16.30 3.00 -12.07
C THR A 146 16.75 2.27 -13.33
N ASN A 147 16.41 0.99 -13.43
CA ASN A 147 16.67 0.19 -14.61
C ASN A 147 15.87 0.70 -15.81
N THR A 148 16.36 0.42 -17.02
CA THR A 148 15.65 0.81 -18.25
C THR A 148 14.19 0.34 -18.23
N ARG A 149 13.27 1.17 -18.73
CA ARG A 149 11.87 0.83 -18.99
C ARG A 149 11.63 0.29 -20.40
N ASN A 150 12.68 0.21 -21.23
CA ASN A 150 12.61 -0.30 -22.58
C ASN A 150 12.85 -1.81 -22.57
N LEU A 151 11.81 -2.59 -22.90
CA LEU A 151 11.85 -4.04 -22.89
C LEU A 151 12.93 -4.61 -23.83
N SER A 152 13.09 -4.05 -25.05
CA SER A 152 14.07 -4.52 -26.02
C SER A 152 15.50 -4.30 -25.51
N LYS A 153 15.79 -3.15 -24.90
CA LYS A 153 17.09 -2.88 -24.28
C LYS A 153 17.35 -3.86 -23.12
N TYR A 154 16.34 -4.09 -22.29
CA TYR A 154 16.47 -4.99 -21.14
C TYR A 154 16.76 -6.44 -21.55
N ILE A 155 16.06 -6.96 -22.57
CA ILE A 155 16.27 -8.33 -23.08
C ILE A 155 17.63 -8.48 -23.79
N SER A 156 18.16 -7.41 -24.38
CA SER A 156 19.49 -7.42 -25.04
C SER A 156 20.66 -7.14 -24.08
N ASP A 157 20.45 -7.31 -22.78
CA ASP A 157 21.45 -7.04 -21.73
C ASP A 157 21.98 -5.59 -21.68
N ASN A 158 21.29 -4.67 -22.34
CA ASN A 158 21.58 -3.25 -22.24
C ASN A 158 20.80 -2.64 -21.06
N TYR A 159 21.37 -2.77 -19.87
CA TYR A 159 20.80 -2.31 -18.61
C TYR A 159 21.11 -0.82 -18.37
N GLU A 160 20.85 0.04 -19.37
CA GLU A 160 20.99 1.47 -19.20
C GLU A 160 20.18 1.94 -17.98
N LYS A 161 20.89 2.49 -16.98
CA LYS A 161 20.32 2.94 -15.71
C LYS A 161 20.28 4.47 -15.69
N GLN A 162 19.21 5.02 -15.15
CA GLN A 162 19.22 6.40 -14.69
C GLN A 162 19.79 6.39 -13.27
N ASN A 163 20.86 7.12 -13.04
CA ASN A 163 21.55 7.21 -11.76
C ASN A 163 21.36 8.59 -11.15
N GLU A 164 21.12 8.63 -9.85
CA GLU A 164 21.08 9.81 -9.01
C GLU A 164 22.06 9.60 -7.84
N LEU A 165 23.07 10.45 -7.74
CA LEU A 165 23.99 10.43 -6.60
C LEU A 165 23.35 11.19 -5.45
N LEU A 166 23.12 10.51 -4.34
CA LEU A 166 22.58 11.13 -3.13
C LEU A 166 23.71 11.80 -2.33
N THR A 167 23.42 12.95 -1.77
CA THR A 167 24.28 13.69 -0.85
C THR A 167 23.90 13.43 0.60
N LYS A 168 24.60 14.04 1.56
CA LYS A 168 24.24 13.93 2.98
C LYS A 168 22.98 14.71 3.35
N GLU A 169 22.45 15.53 2.44
CA GLU A 169 21.28 16.37 2.63
C GLU A 169 20.01 15.69 2.06
N ASP A 170 20.16 14.62 1.28
CA ASP A 170 19.09 13.81 0.71
C ASP A 170 18.69 12.65 1.66
#